data_adef9775128471d47ff10f151c00a2ec
#
_entry.id   adef9775128471d47ff10f151c00a2ec
#
_cell.length_a   1.000
_cell.length_b   1.000
_cell.length_c   1.000
_cell.angle_alpha   90.00
_cell.angle_beta   90.00
_cell.angle_gamma   90.00
#
_symmetry.space_group_name_H-M   'P 1'
#
loop_
_entity.id
_entity.type
_entity.pdbx_description
1 polymer ?
#
loop_
_entity_poly.entity_id
_entity_poly.type
_entity_poly.pdbx_seq_one_letter_code
_entity_poly.pdbx_strand_id
1 'polypeptide(L)'
;MPSVADILQNKGSVIHAIGPGASVLEAINKMNQQKLGALLVTQDGTERGRVVGMFTERDVLRRVAGELRNPAETKVAEVMTSEVICCPPQTDMDEVSAIMQQRRIRHIPVCDESGKLYGMISIGDVNAYHASHQEQTITFLNEYIYGRV
;
A
#
# COMPACT_ATOMS: atom_id res chain seq x y z
N MET A 1 -10.65 -13.90 12.12
CA MET A 1 -10.42 -12.72 11.28
C MET A 1 -8.98 -12.70 10.80
N PRO A 2 -8.73 -12.63 9.50
CA PRO A 2 -7.37 -12.57 9.02
C PRO A 2 -6.71 -11.24 9.38
N SER A 3 -5.44 -11.31 9.72
CA SER A 3 -4.60 -10.15 9.99
C SER A 3 -3.88 -9.71 8.71
N VAL A 4 -3.30 -8.51 8.74
CA VAL A 4 -2.47 -8.07 7.61
C VAL A 4 -1.28 -8.98 7.41
N ALA A 5 -0.73 -9.56 8.47
CA ALA A 5 0.35 -10.53 8.36
C ALA A 5 -0.07 -11.76 7.55
N ASP A 6 -1.30 -12.24 7.74
CA ASP A 6 -1.84 -13.38 6.98
C ASP A 6 -1.94 -13.03 5.48
N ILE A 7 -2.42 -11.83 5.17
CA ILE A 7 -2.53 -11.38 3.77
C ILE A 7 -1.15 -11.24 3.13
N LEU A 8 -0.18 -10.66 3.84
CA LEU A 8 1.19 -10.52 3.33
C LEU A 8 1.85 -11.89 3.09
N GLN A 9 1.59 -12.85 3.96
CA GLN A 9 2.11 -14.20 3.80
C GLN A 9 1.58 -14.87 2.52
N ASN A 10 0.30 -14.65 2.21
CA ASN A 10 -0.33 -15.23 1.02
C ASN A 10 0.08 -14.53 -0.29
N LYS A 11 0.15 -13.21 -0.29
CA LYS A 11 0.48 -12.45 -1.51
C LYS A 11 1.98 -12.29 -1.75
N GLY A 12 2.79 -12.62 -0.77
CA GLY A 12 4.21 -12.31 -0.76
C GLY A 12 4.47 -10.91 -0.20
N SER A 13 5.66 -10.74 0.36
CA SER A 13 6.02 -9.50 1.05
C SER A 13 7.14 -8.77 0.33
N VAL A 14 7.08 -8.71 -1.00
CA VAL A 14 8.04 -7.94 -1.79
C VAL A 14 7.82 -6.45 -1.51
N ILE A 15 8.86 -5.78 -1.04
CA ILE A 15 8.83 -4.37 -0.70
C ILE A 15 9.55 -3.60 -1.79
N HIS A 16 8.86 -2.63 -2.37
CA HIS A 16 9.45 -1.73 -3.36
C HIS A 16 9.69 -0.38 -2.71
N ALA A 17 10.95 0.01 -2.64
CA ALA A 17 11.38 1.25 -1.99
C ALA A 17 12.20 2.11 -2.93
N ILE A 18 12.31 3.39 -2.59
CA ILE A 18 13.15 4.35 -3.30
C ILE A 18 13.72 5.33 -2.27
N GLY A 19 14.83 5.95 -2.59
CA GLY A 19 15.45 6.95 -1.71
C GLY A 19 14.86 8.34 -1.91
N PRO A 20 14.93 9.20 -0.88
CA PRO A 20 14.40 10.56 -0.98
C PRO A 20 15.17 11.44 -1.96
N GLY A 21 16.44 11.12 -2.24
CA GLY A 21 17.25 11.85 -3.19
C GLY A 21 17.08 11.42 -4.64
N ALA A 22 16.33 10.36 -4.91
CA ALA A 22 16.03 9.93 -6.27
C ALA A 22 15.11 10.94 -6.95
N SER A 23 15.18 11.01 -8.30
CA SER A 23 14.28 11.87 -9.03
C SER A 23 12.86 11.29 -9.07
N VAL A 24 11.88 12.15 -9.20
CA VAL A 24 10.49 11.73 -9.39
C VAL A 24 10.37 10.86 -10.64
N LEU A 25 11.14 11.17 -11.68
CA LEU A 25 11.12 10.35 -12.90
C LEU A 25 11.57 8.92 -12.66
N GLU A 26 12.63 8.72 -11.85
CA GLU A 26 13.07 7.38 -11.46
C GLU A 26 11.97 6.64 -10.70
N ALA A 27 11.29 7.33 -9.79
CA ALA A 27 10.19 6.76 -9.02
C ALA A 27 9.02 6.36 -9.93
N ILE A 28 8.63 7.23 -10.85
CA ILE A 28 7.55 6.96 -11.81
C ILE A 28 7.91 5.76 -12.69
N ASN A 29 9.15 5.71 -13.21
CA ASN A 29 9.59 4.58 -14.02
C ASN A 29 9.54 3.27 -13.25
N LYS A 30 9.97 3.27 -12.00
CA LYS A 30 9.90 2.09 -11.14
C LYS A 30 8.46 1.64 -10.91
N MET A 31 7.57 2.58 -10.63
CA MET A 31 6.14 2.28 -10.47
C MET A 31 5.55 1.68 -11.74
N ASN A 32 5.88 2.23 -12.89
CA ASN A 32 5.38 1.73 -14.18
C ASN A 32 5.92 0.33 -14.49
N GLN A 33 7.21 0.09 -14.26
CA GLN A 33 7.84 -1.21 -14.51
C GLN A 33 7.26 -2.30 -13.62
N GLN A 34 7.04 -1.99 -12.36
CA GLN A 34 6.55 -2.95 -11.37
C GLN A 34 5.03 -2.94 -11.23
N LYS A 35 4.33 -2.08 -11.97
CA LYS A 35 2.86 -1.94 -11.91
C LYS A 35 2.38 -1.64 -10.51
N LEU A 36 2.98 -0.64 -9.88
CA LEU A 36 2.69 -0.23 -8.51
C LEU A 36 2.00 1.12 -8.49
N GLY A 37 1.07 1.29 -7.53
CA GLY A 37 0.42 2.57 -7.26
C GLY A 37 1.15 3.42 -6.22
N ALA A 38 2.15 2.85 -5.56
CA ALA A 38 2.90 3.53 -4.51
C ALA A 38 4.27 2.89 -4.31
N LEU A 39 5.22 3.71 -3.84
CA LEU A 39 6.54 3.27 -3.39
C LEU A 39 6.74 3.75 -1.97
N LEU A 40 7.37 2.93 -1.14
CA LEU A 40 7.88 3.39 0.13
C LEU A 40 9.14 4.19 -0.10
N VAL A 41 9.27 5.31 0.60
CA VAL A 41 10.48 6.11 0.58
C VAL A 41 11.23 5.79 1.86
N THR A 42 12.40 5.18 1.71
CA THR A 42 13.26 4.83 2.84
C THR A 42 14.54 5.65 2.80
N GLN A 43 15.12 5.87 3.97
CA GLN A 43 16.26 6.77 4.09
C GLN A 43 17.44 6.40 3.18
N ASP A 44 17.71 5.11 3.02
CA ASP A 44 18.80 4.60 2.18
C ASP A 44 18.31 4.07 0.81
N GLY A 45 17.03 4.16 0.53
CA GLY A 45 16.45 3.68 -0.73
C GLY A 45 16.25 2.17 -0.81
N THR A 46 16.58 1.44 0.26
CA THR A 46 16.42 -0.01 0.28
C THR A 46 15.22 -0.43 1.12
N GLU A 47 14.80 -1.68 0.93
CA GLU A 47 13.69 -2.28 1.69
C GLU A 47 14.00 -2.42 3.19
N ARG A 48 15.27 -2.31 3.59
CA ARG A 48 15.71 -2.39 4.98
C ARG A 48 15.87 -1.03 5.63
N GLY A 49 15.72 0.04 4.85
CA GLY A 49 15.88 1.39 5.34
C GLY A 49 14.70 1.82 6.19
N ARG A 50 14.95 2.88 6.98
CA ARG A 50 13.88 3.51 7.74
C ARG A 50 12.90 4.21 6.81
N VAL A 51 11.61 4.00 7.00
CA VAL A 51 10.57 4.66 6.22
C VAL A 51 10.54 6.14 6.59
N VAL A 52 10.71 7.00 5.59
CA VAL A 52 10.65 8.47 5.76
C VAL A 52 9.48 9.08 5.01
N GLY A 53 8.82 8.32 4.13
CA GLY A 53 7.69 8.82 3.38
C GLY A 53 7.08 7.74 2.50
N MET A 54 6.12 8.16 1.71
CA MET A 54 5.49 7.34 0.68
C MET A 54 5.27 8.21 -0.55
N PHE A 55 5.54 7.67 -1.73
CA PHE A 55 5.30 8.34 -3.00
C PHE A 55 4.24 7.57 -3.78
N THR A 56 3.14 8.24 -4.12
CA THR A 56 1.96 7.62 -4.70
C THR A 56 1.57 8.26 -6.03
N GLU A 57 0.70 7.58 -6.78
CA GLU A 57 0.10 8.14 -7.99
C GLU A 57 -0.59 9.47 -7.71
N ARG A 58 -1.20 9.62 -6.53
CA ARG A 58 -1.84 10.87 -6.13
C ARG A 58 -0.82 12.00 -6.01
N ASP A 59 0.37 11.71 -5.48
CA ASP A 59 1.44 12.70 -5.40
C ASP A 59 1.89 13.13 -6.79
N VAL A 60 1.96 12.21 -7.74
CA VAL A 60 2.29 12.55 -9.13
C VAL A 60 1.25 13.51 -9.70
N LEU A 61 -0.02 13.20 -9.51
CA LEU A 61 -1.10 14.04 -10.04
C LEU A 61 -1.14 15.41 -9.38
N ARG A 62 -1.09 15.45 -8.05
CA ARG A 62 -1.32 16.69 -7.28
C ARG A 62 -0.09 17.54 -7.11
N ARG A 63 1.06 16.93 -6.88
CA ARG A 63 2.29 17.65 -6.50
C ARG A 63 3.33 17.73 -7.58
N VAL A 64 3.25 16.88 -8.59
CA VAL A 64 4.16 16.95 -9.75
C VAL A 64 3.45 17.61 -10.91
N ALA A 65 2.47 16.94 -11.50
CA ALA A 65 1.74 17.49 -12.66
C ALA A 65 0.93 18.73 -12.27
N GLY A 66 0.21 18.68 -11.15
CA GLY A 66 -0.62 19.80 -10.69
C GLY A 66 0.17 21.07 -10.37
N GLU A 67 1.44 20.94 -10.00
CA GLU A 67 2.33 22.06 -9.72
C GLU A 67 3.32 22.35 -10.85
N LEU A 68 3.15 21.69 -12.01
CA LEU A 68 4.00 21.86 -13.19
C LEU A 68 5.49 21.62 -12.91
N ARG A 69 5.79 20.68 -12.01
CA ARG A 69 7.18 20.32 -11.70
C ARG A 69 7.74 19.40 -12.78
N ASN A 70 9.02 19.57 -13.08
CA ASN A 70 9.72 18.69 -13.99
C ASN A 70 10.13 17.40 -13.25
N PRO A 71 9.60 16.22 -13.65
CA PRO A 71 9.91 14.98 -12.94
C PRO A 71 11.40 14.64 -12.91
N ALA A 72 12.15 14.98 -13.95
CA ALA A 72 13.58 14.67 -14.02
C ALA A 72 14.42 15.52 -13.06
N GLU A 73 13.92 16.72 -12.70
CA GLU A 73 14.64 17.68 -11.87
C GLU A 73 14.09 17.78 -10.45
N THR A 74 13.00 17.10 -10.15
CA THR A 74 12.37 17.13 -8.82
C THR A 74 12.77 15.87 -8.06
N LYS A 75 13.18 16.05 -6.80
CA LYS A 75 13.49 14.92 -5.93
C LYS A 75 12.23 14.38 -5.27
N VAL A 76 12.19 13.08 -5.03
CA VAL A 76 11.08 12.41 -4.34
C VAL A 76 10.78 13.09 -3.00
N ALA A 77 11.80 13.47 -2.25
CA ALA A 77 11.64 14.14 -0.95
C ALA A 77 10.81 15.43 -1.03
N GLU A 78 10.83 16.12 -2.18
CA GLU A 78 10.12 17.40 -2.33
C GLU A 78 8.59 17.21 -2.47
N VAL A 79 8.17 16.03 -2.91
CA VAL A 79 6.76 15.79 -3.26
C VAL A 79 6.14 14.57 -2.57
N MET A 80 6.93 13.80 -1.84
CA MET A 80 6.42 12.64 -1.12
C MET A 80 5.47 13.02 0.02
N THR A 81 4.62 12.08 0.40
CA THR A 81 3.85 12.18 1.63
C THR A 81 4.77 11.75 2.77
N SER A 82 5.01 12.65 3.74
CA SER A 82 5.92 12.37 4.86
C SER A 82 5.22 11.87 6.12
N GLU A 83 3.92 12.12 6.26
CA GLU A 83 3.13 11.58 7.36
C GLU A 83 2.58 10.21 6.95
N VAL A 84 3.37 9.16 7.19
CA VAL A 84 3.01 7.80 6.80
C VAL A 84 2.31 7.11 7.96
N ILE A 85 1.11 6.59 7.67
CA ILE A 85 0.34 5.80 8.63
C ILE A 85 0.72 4.35 8.43
N CYS A 86 1.29 3.73 9.48
CA CYS A 86 1.66 2.32 9.50
C CYS A 86 0.69 1.55 10.38
N CYS A 87 0.60 0.24 10.15
CA CYS A 87 -0.14 -0.63 11.07
C CYS A 87 0.72 -1.81 11.50
N PRO A 88 0.50 -2.33 12.73
CA PRO A 88 1.19 -3.53 13.18
C PRO A 88 0.76 -4.78 12.39
N PRO A 89 1.62 -5.81 12.33
CA PRO A 89 1.30 -7.04 11.60
C PRO A 89 0.04 -7.77 12.07
N GLN A 90 -0.33 -7.60 13.33
CA GLN A 90 -1.50 -8.26 13.91
C GLN A 90 -2.82 -7.52 13.66
N THR A 91 -2.78 -6.36 13.02
CA THR A 91 -3.99 -5.60 12.69
C THR A 91 -4.90 -6.43 11.79
N ASP A 92 -6.20 -6.47 12.07
CA ASP A 92 -7.12 -7.21 11.21
C ASP A 92 -7.51 -6.40 9.98
N MET A 93 -8.00 -7.10 8.96
CA MET A 93 -8.31 -6.48 7.67
C MET A 93 -9.49 -5.53 7.74
N ASP A 94 -10.41 -5.70 8.68
CA ASP A 94 -11.53 -4.78 8.85
C ASP A 94 -11.04 -3.44 9.42
N GLU A 95 -10.08 -3.48 10.35
CA GLU A 95 -9.44 -2.25 10.84
C GLU A 95 -8.70 -1.51 9.73
N VAL A 96 -7.97 -2.24 8.90
CA VAL A 96 -7.26 -1.66 7.75
C VAL A 96 -8.24 -0.98 6.80
N SER A 97 -9.35 -1.66 6.49
CA SER A 97 -10.40 -1.12 5.64
C SER A 97 -10.97 0.19 6.21
N ALA A 98 -11.23 0.22 7.51
CA ALA A 98 -11.74 1.40 8.19
C ALA A 98 -10.74 2.57 8.14
N ILE A 99 -9.46 2.29 8.37
CA ILE A 99 -8.40 3.31 8.31
C ILE A 99 -8.30 3.89 6.90
N MET A 100 -8.30 3.04 5.88
CA MET A 100 -8.22 3.49 4.49
C MET A 100 -9.40 4.40 4.13
N GLN A 101 -10.60 4.02 4.56
CA GLN A 101 -11.81 4.80 4.30
C GLN A 101 -11.79 6.12 5.04
N GLN A 102 -11.47 6.11 6.32
CA GLN A 102 -11.46 7.28 7.17
C GLN A 102 -10.38 8.28 6.76
N ARG A 103 -9.20 7.79 6.43
CA ARG A 103 -8.05 8.62 6.07
C ARG A 103 -7.93 8.87 4.58
N ARG A 104 -8.77 8.23 3.77
CA ARG A 104 -8.76 8.33 2.29
C ARG A 104 -7.40 7.99 1.71
N ILE A 105 -6.80 6.93 2.22
CA ILE A 105 -5.51 6.40 1.74
C ILE A 105 -5.74 5.01 1.15
N ARG A 106 -4.89 4.62 0.21
CA ARG A 106 -5.02 3.35 -0.52
C ARG A 106 -3.89 2.38 -0.25
N HIS A 107 -2.91 2.78 0.54
CA HIS A 107 -1.73 1.99 0.85
C HIS A 107 -1.34 2.23 2.30
N ILE A 108 -1.08 1.15 3.03
CA ILE A 108 -0.65 1.22 4.43
C ILE A 108 0.55 0.31 4.61
N PRO A 109 1.72 0.84 4.98
CA PRO A 109 2.86 0.01 5.35
C PRO A 109 2.58 -0.78 6.62
N VAL A 110 3.12 -1.98 6.70
CA VAL A 110 3.00 -2.85 7.87
C VAL A 110 4.35 -2.89 8.56
N CYS A 111 4.42 -2.34 9.76
CA CYS A 111 5.65 -2.22 10.56
C CYS A 111 5.40 -2.68 11.99
N ASP A 112 6.43 -3.21 12.65
CA ASP A 112 6.34 -3.49 14.08
C ASP A 112 6.84 -2.28 14.91
N GLU A 113 6.83 -2.45 16.24
CA GLU A 113 7.25 -1.40 17.17
C GLU A 113 8.70 -0.98 16.99
N SER A 114 9.56 -1.88 16.49
CA SER A 114 10.96 -1.60 16.26
C SER A 114 11.20 -0.85 14.94
N GLY A 115 10.14 -0.67 14.14
CA GLY A 115 10.23 -0.06 12.83
C GLY A 115 10.57 -1.04 11.71
N LYS A 116 10.60 -2.34 12.01
CA LYS A 116 10.82 -3.36 10.98
C LYS A 116 9.64 -3.40 10.03
N LEU A 117 9.93 -3.28 8.75
CA LEU A 117 8.93 -3.29 7.69
C LEU A 117 8.65 -4.72 7.22
N TYR A 118 7.38 -5.09 7.21
CA TYR A 118 6.93 -6.41 6.77
C TYR A 118 6.37 -6.42 5.35
N GLY A 119 5.87 -5.29 4.89
CA GLY A 119 5.29 -5.16 3.58
C GLY A 119 4.33 -4.00 3.50
N MET A 120 3.47 -4.01 2.50
CA MET A 120 2.47 -2.97 2.29
C MET A 120 1.14 -3.59 1.90
N ILE A 121 0.06 -3.13 2.52
CA ILE A 121 -1.31 -3.49 2.16
C ILE A 121 -1.87 -2.40 1.26
N SER A 122 -2.48 -2.80 0.14
CA SER A 122 -3.14 -1.90 -0.79
C SER A 122 -4.66 -2.00 -0.71
N ILE A 123 -5.35 -1.01 -1.28
CA ILE A 123 -6.81 -1.09 -1.41
C ILE A 123 -7.23 -2.31 -2.24
N GLY A 124 -6.39 -2.75 -3.19
CA GLY A 124 -6.64 -3.97 -3.94
C GLY A 124 -6.67 -5.21 -3.05
N ASP A 125 -5.79 -5.28 -2.05
CA ASP A 125 -5.78 -6.38 -1.08
C ASP A 125 -7.05 -6.39 -0.24
N VAL A 126 -7.51 -5.21 0.18
CA VAL A 126 -8.75 -5.06 0.95
C VAL A 126 -9.95 -5.49 0.10
N ASN A 127 -10.01 -5.05 -1.15
CA ASN A 127 -11.09 -5.42 -2.06
C ASN A 127 -11.09 -6.92 -2.33
N ALA A 128 -9.94 -7.53 -2.52
CA ALA A 128 -9.83 -8.97 -2.73
C ALA A 128 -10.31 -9.75 -1.49
N TYR A 129 -9.96 -9.29 -0.29
CA TYR A 129 -10.43 -9.89 0.95
C TYR A 129 -11.95 -9.82 1.05
N HIS A 130 -12.54 -8.66 0.80
CA HIS A 130 -14.00 -8.49 0.86
C HIS A 130 -14.71 -9.31 -0.20
N ALA A 131 -14.20 -9.36 -1.43
CA ALA A 131 -14.80 -10.14 -2.51
C ALA A 131 -14.80 -11.63 -2.16
N SER A 132 -13.70 -12.17 -1.66
CA SER A 132 -13.61 -13.57 -1.23
C SER A 132 -14.63 -13.88 -0.13
N HIS A 133 -14.77 -12.99 0.85
CA HIS A 133 -15.73 -13.14 1.93
C HIS A 133 -17.18 -13.12 1.40
N GLN A 134 -17.48 -12.20 0.49
CA GLN A 134 -18.82 -12.10 -0.14
C GLN A 134 -19.15 -13.34 -0.98
N GLU A 135 -18.20 -13.85 -1.75
CA GLU A 135 -18.39 -15.06 -2.53
C GLU A 135 -18.73 -16.26 -1.64
N GLN A 136 -18.02 -16.44 -0.53
CA GLN A 136 -18.32 -17.49 0.42
C GLN A 136 -19.73 -17.34 1.00
N THR A 137 -20.13 -16.14 1.36
CA THR A 137 -21.46 -15.87 1.89
C THR A 137 -22.55 -16.15 0.84
N ILE A 138 -22.35 -15.74 -0.38
CA ILE A 138 -23.30 -15.97 -1.48
C ILE A 138 -23.45 -17.47 -1.73
N THR A 139 -22.37 -18.21 -1.78
CA THR A 139 -22.39 -19.67 -1.96
C THR A 139 -23.16 -20.35 -0.84
N PHE A 140 -22.89 -19.99 0.41
CA PHE A 140 -23.58 -20.53 1.57
C PHE A 140 -25.09 -20.25 1.50
N LEU A 141 -25.50 -19.03 1.18
CA LEU A 141 -26.89 -18.66 1.08
C LEU A 141 -27.60 -19.42 -0.05
N ASN A 142 -26.94 -19.59 -1.18
CA ASN A 142 -27.49 -20.35 -2.30
C ASN A 142 -27.73 -21.82 -1.90
N GLU A 143 -26.77 -22.44 -1.25
CA GLU A 143 -26.90 -23.82 -0.78
C GLU A 143 -28.03 -23.96 0.23
N TYR A 144 -28.15 -23.01 1.13
CA TYR A 144 -29.20 -23.01 2.17
C TYR A 144 -30.58 -22.82 1.55
N ILE A 145 -30.73 -21.83 0.66
CA ILE A 145 -32.03 -21.46 0.09
C ILE A 145 -32.54 -22.50 -0.91
N TYR A 146 -31.65 -23.03 -1.75
CA TYR A 146 -32.03 -23.92 -2.84
C TYR A 146 -31.80 -25.40 -2.52
N GLY A 147 -31.37 -25.73 -1.31
CA GLY A 147 -31.12 -27.09 -0.91
C GLY A 147 -30.04 -27.80 -1.70
N ARG A 148 -29.11 -27.05 -2.29
CA ARG A 148 -27.99 -27.61 -3.03
C ARG A 148 -26.93 -28.13 -2.07
N VAL A 149 -26.33 -29.17 -2.52
CA VAL A 149 -25.29 -29.80 -1.74
C VAL A 149 -23.97 -29.75 -2.49
#